data_01cab152e451fa56af27e4cff17f4371
#
_entry.id   01cab152e451fa56af27e4cff17f4371
#
_cell.length_a   1.000
_cell.length_b   1.000
_cell.length_c   1.000
_cell.angle_alpha   90.00
_cell.angle_beta   90.00
_cell.angle_gamma   90.00
#
_symmetry.space_group_name_H-M   'P 1'
#
loop_
_entity.id
_entity.type
_entity.pdbx_description
1 polymer ?
#
loop_
_entity_poly.entity_id
_entity_poly.type
_entity_poly.pdbx_seq_one_letter_code
_entity_poly.pdbx_strand_id
1 'polypeptide(L)'
;MVRFLGQAVASVKSWVLLAAIFGNLLLVAGAIIFTSSSLWLLLPMLLVVILILGIVGGVSKDIEGIQRYLLAVDKSEVVDWNQLVAGPLNGLHDTFIDVFKSRQRRNAEYKDAVKEIGHSSAELASNAKDVSKSAAYQSSATASSAAAITEISHSIDDISSRIASARDAATKACDFSKSGGTALAGASNEVNAVANLARETEERVSQLGVLMQNVTAMSQVISDIAGQTNLLALNAAIEAARAGEHGRGFAVVADEVRALAVRSQGSASEIATNIARVQESMQQVLVSMKNVVEKTDKSLQGVFSADESLKSILTTTDDVFGLIDEISVAATQQSVAAREISKHIETVADLANQNSYRAGQAAEIADHLHRLTHQSE
;
A
#
# COMPACT_ATOMS: atom_id res chain seq x y z
N MET A 1 -59.19 -46.15 18.03
CA MET A 1 -59.74 -47.22 17.17
C MET A 1 -59.57 -48.59 17.79
N VAL A 2 -58.37 -49.01 18.31
CA VAL A 2 -58.08 -50.30 18.94
C VAL A 2 -58.91 -50.55 20.20
N ARG A 3 -59.11 -49.55 21.10
CA ARG A 3 -60.00 -49.63 22.27
C ARG A 3 -61.45 -49.87 21.90
N PHE A 4 -61.93 -49.33 20.81
CA PHE A 4 -63.32 -49.49 20.36
C PHE A 4 -63.61 -50.87 19.78
N LEU A 5 -62.65 -51.38 18.98
CA LEU A 5 -62.71 -52.78 18.49
C LEU A 5 -62.56 -53.80 19.59
N GLY A 6 -61.71 -53.59 20.59
CA GLY A 6 -61.55 -54.44 21.76
C GLY A 6 -62.82 -54.48 22.61
N GLN A 7 -63.51 -53.32 22.78
CA GLN A 7 -64.79 -53.31 23.50
C GLN A 7 -65.92 -53.99 22.74
N ALA A 8 -65.97 -53.81 21.40
CA ALA A 8 -66.98 -54.43 20.58
C ALA A 8 -66.84 -55.97 20.51
N VAL A 9 -65.62 -56.48 20.48
CA VAL A 9 -65.35 -57.92 20.49
C VAL A 9 -65.57 -58.54 21.89
N ALA A 10 -65.27 -57.80 22.98
CA ALA A 10 -65.49 -58.28 24.34
C ALA A 10 -66.99 -58.31 24.71
N SER A 11 -67.83 -57.56 24.03
CA SER A 11 -69.30 -57.51 24.33
C SER A 11 -70.10 -58.67 23.72
N VAL A 12 -69.56 -59.29 22.70
CA VAL A 12 -70.16 -60.54 22.18
C VAL A 12 -69.56 -61.74 22.87
N LYS A 13 -70.08 -62.04 24.09
CA LYS A 13 -69.65 -63.25 24.76
C LYS A 13 -69.91 -64.37 23.80
N SER A 14 -68.89 -65.11 23.36
CA SER A 14 -68.96 -66.25 22.47
C SER A 14 -69.99 -67.31 22.87
N TRP A 15 -70.22 -67.40 24.16
CA TRP A 15 -71.21 -68.36 24.71
C TRP A 15 -72.68 -67.91 24.46
N VAL A 16 -72.96 -66.56 24.26
CA VAL A 16 -74.30 -66.06 23.84
C VAL A 16 -74.64 -66.46 22.44
N LEU A 17 -73.67 -66.35 21.52
CA LEU A 17 -73.80 -66.82 20.14
C LEU A 17 -73.94 -68.38 20.11
N LEU A 18 -73.16 -69.09 20.89
CA LEU A 18 -73.25 -70.51 21.10
C LEU A 18 -74.61 -70.90 21.64
N ALA A 19 -75.12 -70.21 22.66
CA ALA A 19 -76.43 -70.48 23.26
C ALA A 19 -77.56 -70.18 22.26
N ALA A 20 -77.49 -69.16 21.46
CA ALA A 20 -78.49 -68.87 20.43
C ALA A 20 -78.48 -69.92 19.28
N ILE A 21 -77.33 -70.37 18.83
CA ILE A 21 -77.16 -71.45 17.83
C ILE A 21 -77.69 -72.82 18.45
N PHE A 22 -77.34 -73.09 19.65
CA PHE A 22 -77.80 -74.30 20.36
C PHE A 22 -79.28 -74.30 20.60
N GLY A 23 -79.88 -73.16 20.99
CA GLY A 23 -81.30 -72.94 21.17
C GLY A 23 -82.10 -73.17 19.91
N ASN A 24 -81.63 -72.56 18.77
CA ASN A 24 -82.23 -72.78 17.44
C ASN A 24 -82.12 -74.25 16.94
N LEU A 25 -81.02 -74.91 17.21
CA LEU A 25 -80.75 -76.24 16.84
C LEU A 25 -81.60 -77.26 17.65
N LEU A 26 -81.83 -76.99 18.93
CA LEU A 26 -82.77 -77.73 19.79
C LEU A 26 -84.20 -77.60 19.32
N LEU A 27 -84.60 -76.38 18.86
CA LEU A 27 -85.94 -76.11 18.30
C LEU A 27 -86.13 -76.88 16.98
N VAL A 28 -85.14 -76.93 16.09
CA VAL A 28 -85.18 -77.65 14.81
C VAL A 28 -85.14 -79.15 15.09
N ALA A 29 -84.30 -79.67 16.00
CA ALA A 29 -84.26 -81.07 16.40
C ALA A 29 -85.54 -81.52 17.00
N GLY A 30 -86.17 -80.72 17.89
CA GLY A 30 -87.45 -80.95 18.44
C GLY A 30 -88.57 -81.07 17.41
N ALA A 31 -88.56 -80.19 16.42
CA ALA A 31 -89.53 -80.22 15.29
C ALA A 31 -89.33 -81.46 14.42
N ILE A 32 -88.07 -81.94 14.17
CA ILE A 32 -87.76 -83.15 13.39
C ILE A 32 -88.21 -84.41 14.15
N ILE A 33 -87.99 -84.44 15.44
CA ILE A 33 -88.41 -85.63 16.29
C ILE A 33 -89.96 -85.70 16.33
N PHE A 34 -90.62 -84.60 16.26
CA PHE A 34 -92.11 -84.54 16.26
C PHE A 34 -92.78 -84.92 14.91
N THR A 35 -92.04 -84.80 13.80
CA THR A 35 -92.63 -85.00 12.48
C THR A 35 -92.19 -86.27 11.71
N SER A 36 -91.11 -86.96 12.18
CA SER A 36 -90.67 -88.19 11.45
C SER A 36 -89.90 -89.16 12.34
N SER A 37 -90.14 -90.49 12.10
CA SER A 37 -89.48 -91.65 12.75
C SER A 37 -88.08 -92.00 12.23
N SER A 38 -87.40 -91.06 11.55
CA SER A 38 -86.11 -91.35 10.93
C SER A 38 -84.92 -90.71 11.68
N LEU A 39 -84.36 -91.55 12.60
CA LEU A 39 -83.16 -91.16 13.39
C LEU A 39 -81.93 -90.84 12.52
N TRP A 40 -81.81 -91.20 11.28
CA TRP A 40 -80.68 -90.98 10.37
C TRP A 40 -80.45 -89.55 9.93
N LEU A 41 -81.43 -88.69 10.05
CA LEU A 41 -81.31 -87.27 9.75
C LEU A 41 -80.59 -86.44 10.84
N LEU A 42 -80.50 -86.99 12.10
CA LEU A 42 -79.79 -86.32 13.20
C LEU A 42 -78.29 -86.40 13.09
N LEU A 43 -77.73 -87.44 12.42
CA LEU A 43 -76.27 -87.59 12.21
C LEU A 43 -75.60 -86.49 11.40
N PRO A 44 -76.09 -86.06 10.19
CA PRO A 44 -75.51 -85.02 9.46
C PRO A 44 -75.69 -83.64 10.19
N MET A 45 -76.78 -83.49 10.93
CA MET A 45 -77.01 -82.27 11.67
C MET A 45 -76.07 -82.15 12.90
N LEU A 46 -75.77 -83.28 13.60
CA LEU A 46 -74.74 -83.25 14.67
C LEU A 46 -73.34 -82.93 14.08
N LEU A 47 -73.01 -83.43 12.88
CA LEU A 47 -71.75 -83.18 12.24
C LEU A 47 -71.60 -81.73 11.81
N VAL A 48 -72.64 -81.08 11.32
CA VAL A 48 -72.69 -79.65 11.04
C VAL A 48 -72.49 -78.79 12.27
N VAL A 49 -73.13 -79.20 13.43
CA VAL A 49 -72.97 -78.54 14.71
C VAL A 49 -71.54 -78.63 15.22
N ILE A 50 -70.94 -79.81 15.17
CA ILE A 50 -69.52 -80.00 15.56
C ILE A 50 -68.61 -79.17 14.67
N LEU A 51 -68.87 -79.06 13.36
CA LEU A 51 -68.09 -78.31 12.43
C LEU A 51 -68.20 -76.78 12.70
N ILE A 52 -69.42 -76.30 12.96
CA ILE A 52 -69.65 -74.88 13.33
C ILE A 52 -68.98 -74.58 14.70
N LEU A 53 -69.07 -75.44 15.67
CA LEU A 53 -68.40 -75.28 16.99
C LEU A 53 -66.88 -75.24 16.82
N GLY A 54 -66.34 -76.08 15.95
CA GLY A 54 -64.93 -76.14 15.64
C GLY A 54 -64.44 -74.80 14.98
N ILE A 55 -65.21 -74.28 14.01
CA ILE A 55 -64.94 -73.04 13.33
C ILE A 55 -65.05 -71.87 14.34
N VAL A 56 -66.13 -71.78 15.13
CA VAL A 56 -66.34 -70.69 16.11
C VAL A 56 -65.24 -70.71 17.18
N GLY A 57 -64.85 -71.93 17.65
CA GLY A 57 -63.78 -72.05 18.60
C GLY A 57 -62.40 -71.61 18.02
N GLY A 58 -62.16 -71.94 16.78
CA GLY A 58 -60.98 -71.53 16.07
C GLY A 58 -60.92 -70.00 15.86
N VAL A 59 -62.01 -69.40 15.39
CA VAL A 59 -62.13 -67.92 15.21
C VAL A 59 -61.96 -67.17 16.50
N SER A 60 -62.55 -67.73 17.63
CA SER A 60 -62.41 -67.11 18.97
C SER A 60 -60.94 -67.06 19.44
N LYS A 61 -60.21 -68.17 19.23
CA LYS A 61 -58.77 -68.25 19.57
C LYS A 61 -57.92 -67.30 18.78
N ASP A 62 -58.23 -67.16 17.46
CA ASP A 62 -57.50 -66.25 16.57
C ASP A 62 -57.74 -64.79 16.99
N ILE A 63 -58.98 -64.43 17.32
CA ILE A 63 -59.33 -63.09 17.83
C ILE A 63 -58.59 -62.79 19.14
N GLU A 64 -58.56 -63.72 20.08
CA GLU A 64 -57.82 -63.54 21.36
C GLU A 64 -56.31 -63.40 21.11
N GLY A 65 -55.77 -64.14 20.16
CA GLY A 65 -54.39 -64.03 19.71
C GLY A 65 -54.09 -62.59 19.15
N ILE A 66 -54.89 -62.12 18.20
CA ILE A 66 -54.78 -60.79 17.64
C ILE A 66 -54.92 -59.73 18.73
N GLN A 67 -55.84 -59.85 19.66
CA GLN A 67 -56.02 -58.88 20.72
C GLN A 67 -54.84 -58.84 21.70
N ARG A 68 -54.23 -59.97 22.07
CA ARG A 68 -53.01 -60.03 22.88
C ARG A 68 -51.84 -59.30 22.13
N TYR A 69 -51.72 -59.49 20.86
CA TYR A 69 -50.72 -58.85 20.02
C TYR A 69 -50.91 -57.33 19.95
N LEU A 70 -52.14 -56.88 19.73
CA LEU A 70 -52.44 -55.45 19.72
C LEU A 70 -52.08 -54.76 21.04
N LEU A 71 -52.29 -55.41 22.15
CA LEU A 71 -51.96 -54.95 23.52
C LEU A 71 -50.45 -54.94 23.77
N ALA A 72 -49.70 -55.92 23.25
CA ALA A 72 -48.25 -56.01 23.39
C ALA A 72 -47.55 -54.92 22.48
N VAL A 73 -48.06 -54.67 21.27
CA VAL A 73 -47.59 -53.61 20.41
C VAL A 73 -47.85 -52.23 21.01
N ASP A 74 -49.01 -51.99 21.67
CA ASP A 74 -49.35 -50.74 22.35
C ASP A 74 -48.38 -50.45 23.51
N LYS A 75 -47.84 -51.51 24.16
CA LYS A 75 -46.82 -51.41 25.20
C LYS A 75 -45.38 -51.36 24.74
N SER A 76 -45.15 -51.35 23.42
CA SER A 76 -43.82 -51.41 22.82
C SER A 76 -42.98 -52.64 23.20
N GLU A 77 -43.62 -53.73 23.58
CA GLU A 77 -42.95 -55.00 23.86
C GLU A 77 -42.52 -55.72 22.59
N VAL A 78 -41.33 -56.35 22.63
CA VAL A 78 -40.85 -57.16 21.49
C VAL A 78 -41.72 -58.38 21.35
N VAL A 79 -42.48 -58.44 20.27
CA VAL A 79 -43.46 -59.51 20.04
C VAL A 79 -42.84 -60.59 19.17
N ASP A 80 -42.80 -61.85 19.61
CA ASP A 80 -42.42 -63.01 18.81
C ASP A 80 -43.57 -63.42 17.85
N TRP A 81 -43.46 -63.04 16.61
CA TRP A 81 -44.45 -63.24 15.56
C TRP A 81 -44.70 -64.75 15.23
N ASN A 82 -43.84 -65.67 15.67
CA ASN A 82 -43.92 -67.10 15.32
C ASN A 82 -44.83 -67.86 16.27
N GLN A 83 -45.36 -67.25 17.37
CA GLN A 83 -46.18 -67.90 18.38
C GLN A 83 -47.69 -67.84 18.09
N LEU A 84 -48.13 -67.23 17.00
CA LEU A 84 -49.53 -67.21 16.63
C LEU A 84 -49.91 -68.51 15.90
N VAL A 85 -50.91 -69.19 16.52
CA VAL A 85 -51.42 -70.45 16.02
C VAL A 85 -52.30 -70.20 14.76
N ALA A 86 -52.07 -70.98 13.69
CA ALA A 86 -52.87 -70.95 12.51
C ALA A 86 -54.29 -71.47 12.72
N GLY A 87 -55.26 -70.58 12.48
CA GLY A 87 -56.71 -70.91 12.58
C GLY A 87 -57.49 -70.50 11.32
N PRO A 88 -58.81 -70.51 11.32
CA PRO A 88 -59.69 -70.19 10.20
C PRO A 88 -59.46 -68.75 9.60
N LEU A 89 -58.89 -67.84 10.40
CA LEU A 89 -58.62 -66.44 9.98
C LEU A 89 -57.17 -66.22 9.49
N ASN A 90 -56.47 -67.27 9.06
CA ASN A 90 -55.05 -67.25 8.73
C ASN A 90 -54.70 -66.16 7.66
N GLY A 91 -55.51 -65.93 6.65
CA GLY A 91 -55.27 -64.90 5.65
C GLY A 91 -55.38 -63.46 6.20
N LEU A 92 -56.26 -63.27 7.24
CA LEU A 92 -56.38 -61.99 7.93
C LEU A 92 -55.18 -61.80 8.89
N HIS A 93 -54.75 -62.88 9.51
CA HIS A 93 -53.60 -62.93 10.38
C HIS A 93 -52.30 -62.52 9.64
N ASP A 94 -52.01 -63.11 8.48
CA ASP A 94 -50.84 -62.82 7.66
C ASP A 94 -50.83 -61.32 7.25
N THR A 95 -52.01 -60.80 6.83
CA THR A 95 -52.13 -59.39 6.46
C THR A 95 -51.85 -58.46 7.65
N PHE A 96 -52.34 -58.80 8.85
CA PHE A 96 -52.04 -58.03 10.05
C PHE A 96 -50.56 -58.08 10.42
N ILE A 97 -49.92 -59.21 10.35
CA ILE A 97 -48.48 -59.37 10.59
C ILE A 97 -47.69 -58.49 9.62
N ASP A 98 -47.99 -58.51 8.35
CA ASP A 98 -47.27 -57.76 7.34
C ASP A 98 -47.43 -56.22 7.59
N VAL A 99 -48.64 -55.77 7.92
CA VAL A 99 -48.90 -54.36 8.26
C VAL A 99 -48.15 -53.98 9.53
N PHE A 100 -48.13 -54.82 10.56
CA PHE A 100 -47.40 -54.50 11.78
C PHE A 100 -45.88 -54.54 11.59
N LYS A 101 -45.35 -55.54 10.89
CA LYS A 101 -43.92 -55.57 10.56
C LYS A 101 -43.51 -54.35 9.73
N SER A 102 -44.31 -53.99 8.74
CA SER A 102 -44.04 -52.78 7.93
C SER A 102 -44.13 -51.51 8.74
N ARG A 103 -45.05 -51.41 9.69
CA ARG A 103 -45.16 -50.28 10.64
C ARG A 103 -43.98 -50.23 11.62
N GLN A 104 -43.58 -51.38 12.16
CA GLN A 104 -42.44 -51.44 13.06
C GLN A 104 -41.14 -51.05 12.35
N ARG A 105 -40.95 -51.55 11.10
CA ARG A 105 -39.82 -51.15 10.26
C ARG A 105 -39.82 -49.66 9.98
N ARG A 106 -40.97 -49.10 9.57
CA ARG A 106 -41.11 -47.65 9.37
C ARG A 106 -40.86 -46.83 10.63
N ASN A 107 -41.29 -47.33 11.79
CA ASN A 107 -41.02 -46.65 13.08
C ASN A 107 -39.53 -46.68 13.43
N ALA A 108 -38.82 -47.79 13.17
CA ALA A 108 -37.37 -47.86 13.33
C ALA A 108 -36.65 -46.91 12.38
N GLU A 109 -36.99 -46.93 11.08
CA GLU A 109 -36.46 -46.01 10.06
C GLU A 109 -36.73 -44.51 10.45
N TYR A 110 -37.94 -44.24 10.99
CA TYR A 110 -38.27 -42.89 11.47
C TYR A 110 -37.43 -42.46 12.68
N LYS A 111 -37.21 -43.36 13.64
CA LYS A 111 -36.37 -43.10 14.82
C LYS A 111 -34.91 -42.86 14.41
N ASP A 112 -34.38 -43.63 13.48
CA ASP A 112 -33.02 -43.44 12.95
C ASP A 112 -32.89 -42.13 12.24
N ALA A 113 -33.87 -41.76 11.40
CA ALA A 113 -33.90 -40.47 10.72
C ALA A 113 -33.98 -39.27 11.68
N VAL A 114 -34.80 -39.38 12.76
CA VAL A 114 -34.89 -38.34 13.80
C VAL A 114 -33.55 -38.20 14.54
N LYS A 115 -32.88 -39.29 14.84
CA LYS A 115 -31.55 -39.26 15.46
C LYS A 115 -30.49 -38.62 14.55
N GLU A 116 -30.52 -38.92 13.27
CA GLU A 116 -29.62 -38.30 12.25
C GLU A 116 -29.88 -36.82 12.12
N ILE A 117 -31.15 -36.39 12.09
CA ILE A 117 -31.53 -34.97 12.11
C ILE A 117 -31.02 -34.28 13.36
N GLY A 118 -31.14 -34.90 14.51
CA GLY A 118 -30.63 -34.38 15.80
C GLY A 118 -29.12 -34.15 15.76
N HIS A 119 -28.36 -35.12 15.24
CA HIS A 119 -26.90 -35.00 15.09
C HIS A 119 -26.52 -33.89 14.10
N SER A 120 -27.14 -33.88 12.92
CA SER A 120 -26.90 -32.86 11.90
C SER A 120 -27.26 -31.45 12.39
N SER A 121 -28.30 -31.32 13.18
CA SER A 121 -28.69 -30.04 13.81
C SER A 121 -27.66 -29.54 14.81
N ALA A 122 -27.11 -30.46 15.65
CA ALA A 122 -26.03 -30.09 16.57
C ALA A 122 -24.75 -29.62 15.83
N GLU A 123 -24.41 -30.31 14.76
CA GLU A 123 -23.28 -29.93 13.90
C GLU A 123 -23.53 -28.58 13.22
N LEU A 124 -24.74 -28.35 12.70
CA LEU A 124 -25.13 -27.05 12.11
C LEU A 124 -25.04 -25.91 13.12
N ALA A 125 -25.47 -26.13 14.37
CA ALA A 125 -25.35 -25.12 15.43
C ALA A 125 -23.88 -24.80 15.75
N SER A 126 -23.01 -25.81 15.77
CA SER A 126 -21.56 -25.62 15.96
C SER A 126 -20.94 -24.80 14.80
N ASN A 127 -21.24 -25.20 13.57
CA ASN A 127 -20.75 -24.51 12.36
C ASN A 127 -21.24 -23.05 12.31
N ALA A 128 -22.49 -22.80 12.65
CA ALA A 128 -23.05 -21.45 12.73
C ALA A 128 -22.33 -20.59 13.78
N LYS A 129 -21.98 -21.15 14.92
CA LYS A 129 -21.20 -20.47 15.96
C LYS A 129 -19.80 -20.10 15.46
N ASP A 130 -19.14 -21.00 14.73
CA ASP A 130 -17.81 -20.76 14.15
C ASP A 130 -17.85 -19.70 13.06
N VAL A 131 -18.88 -19.68 12.22
CA VAL A 131 -19.12 -18.61 11.23
C VAL A 131 -19.33 -17.27 11.93
N SER A 132 -20.13 -17.22 13.00
CA SER A 132 -20.35 -15.98 13.76
C SER A 132 -19.05 -15.45 14.37
N LYS A 133 -18.22 -16.34 14.95
CA LYS A 133 -16.91 -15.97 15.48
C LYS A 133 -15.97 -15.45 14.40
N SER A 134 -15.95 -16.11 13.24
CA SER A 134 -15.15 -15.68 12.09
C SER A 134 -15.60 -14.32 11.55
N ALA A 135 -16.90 -14.08 11.51
CA ALA A 135 -17.48 -12.79 11.12
C ALA A 135 -17.09 -11.65 12.08
N ALA A 136 -17.09 -11.90 13.39
CA ALA A 136 -16.63 -10.95 14.39
C ALA A 136 -15.14 -10.64 14.25
N TYR A 137 -14.30 -11.65 14.01
CA TYR A 137 -12.87 -11.44 13.72
C TYR A 137 -12.67 -10.64 12.44
N GLN A 138 -13.41 -10.95 11.37
CA GLN A 138 -13.38 -10.23 10.11
C GLN A 138 -13.77 -8.76 10.29
N SER A 139 -14.81 -8.45 11.08
CA SER A 139 -15.21 -7.09 11.41
C SER A 139 -14.09 -6.31 12.10
N SER A 140 -13.41 -6.92 13.09
CA SER A 140 -12.26 -6.29 13.77
C SER A 140 -11.09 -6.04 12.84
N ALA A 141 -10.73 -7.02 11.99
CA ALA A 141 -9.66 -6.86 10.99
C ALA A 141 -9.99 -5.76 9.98
N THR A 142 -11.24 -5.67 9.57
CA THR A 142 -11.74 -4.65 8.65
C THR A 142 -11.67 -3.25 9.27
N ALA A 143 -12.01 -3.09 10.55
CA ALA A 143 -11.86 -1.83 11.28
C ALA A 143 -10.38 -1.38 11.37
N SER A 144 -9.47 -2.32 11.63
CA SER A 144 -8.03 -2.04 11.61
C SER A 144 -7.53 -1.62 10.23
N SER A 145 -8.03 -2.27 9.17
CA SER A 145 -7.70 -1.92 7.79
C SER A 145 -8.23 -0.53 7.41
N ALA A 146 -9.43 -0.15 7.89
CA ALA A 146 -9.99 1.19 7.69
C ALA A 146 -9.12 2.27 8.34
N ALA A 147 -8.62 2.04 9.56
CA ALA A 147 -7.71 2.95 10.22
C ALA A 147 -6.39 3.10 9.44
N ALA A 148 -5.81 2.01 8.95
CA ALA A 148 -4.59 2.03 8.14
C ALA A 148 -4.78 2.79 6.82
N ILE A 149 -5.92 2.63 6.13
CA ILE A 149 -6.21 3.37 4.90
C ILE A 149 -6.41 4.86 5.16
N THR A 150 -6.97 5.23 6.30
CA THR A 150 -7.07 6.64 6.71
C THR A 150 -5.67 7.23 6.90
N GLU A 151 -4.75 6.52 7.54
CA GLU A 151 -3.36 6.96 7.73
C GLU A 151 -2.60 7.05 6.39
N ILE A 152 -2.82 6.09 5.48
CA ILE A 152 -2.28 6.16 4.11
C ILE A 152 -2.79 7.41 3.38
N SER A 153 -4.07 7.75 3.49
CA SER A 153 -4.66 8.94 2.87
C SER A 153 -4.01 10.22 3.39
N HIS A 154 -3.82 10.33 4.70
CA HIS A 154 -3.08 11.45 5.31
C HIS A 154 -1.64 11.52 4.83
N SER A 155 -0.96 10.37 4.69
CA SER A 155 0.41 10.32 4.16
C SER A 155 0.49 10.79 2.72
N ILE A 156 -0.50 10.48 1.88
CA ILE A 156 -0.58 10.96 0.49
C ILE A 156 -0.77 12.48 0.44
N ASP A 157 -1.60 13.05 1.32
CA ASP A 157 -1.80 14.49 1.42
C ASP A 157 -0.50 15.20 1.85
N ASP A 158 0.24 14.63 2.82
CA ASP A 158 1.57 15.14 3.23
C ASP A 158 2.59 15.07 2.08
N ILE A 159 2.63 13.95 1.34
CA ILE A 159 3.46 13.82 0.13
C ILE A 159 3.13 14.91 -0.88
N SER A 160 1.86 15.18 -1.14
CA SER A 160 1.41 16.23 -2.07
C SER A 160 1.88 17.61 -1.64
N SER A 161 1.83 17.92 -0.34
CA SER A 161 2.34 19.16 0.23
C SER A 161 3.87 19.29 0.09
N ARG A 162 4.60 18.18 0.32
CA ARG A 162 6.06 18.13 0.14
C ARG A 162 6.47 18.29 -1.32
N ILE A 163 5.73 17.74 -2.25
CA ILE A 163 5.92 17.91 -3.70
C ILE A 163 5.82 19.40 -4.05
N ALA A 164 4.79 20.10 -3.58
CA ALA A 164 4.63 21.54 -3.81
C ALA A 164 5.80 22.35 -3.26
N SER A 165 6.27 22.00 -2.05
CA SER A 165 7.42 22.64 -1.42
C SER A 165 8.73 22.37 -2.19
N ALA A 166 8.94 21.14 -2.66
CA ALA A 166 10.11 20.78 -3.46
C ALA A 166 10.12 21.52 -4.80
N ARG A 167 8.95 21.67 -5.44
CA ARG A 167 8.79 22.43 -6.69
C ARG A 167 9.14 23.92 -6.50
N ASP A 168 8.68 24.54 -5.41
CA ASP A 168 9.04 25.93 -5.06
C ASP A 168 10.55 26.08 -4.84
N ALA A 169 11.17 25.16 -4.11
CA ALA A 169 12.61 25.15 -3.88
C ALA A 169 13.41 24.99 -5.18
N ALA A 170 13.00 24.08 -6.05
CA ALA A 170 13.63 23.89 -7.37
C ALA A 170 13.47 25.14 -8.25
N THR A 171 12.30 25.79 -8.25
CA THR A 171 12.07 27.04 -8.97
C THR A 171 13.02 28.15 -8.47
N LYS A 172 13.16 28.31 -7.16
CA LYS A 172 14.10 29.28 -6.57
C LYS A 172 15.55 28.97 -6.93
N ALA A 173 15.95 27.67 -6.93
CA ALA A 173 17.30 27.28 -7.34
C ALA A 173 17.57 27.63 -8.81
N CYS A 174 16.60 27.42 -9.70
CA CYS A 174 16.67 27.82 -11.11
C CYS A 174 16.85 29.35 -11.25
N ASP A 175 16.05 30.14 -10.53
CA ASP A 175 16.10 31.60 -10.59
C ASP A 175 17.43 32.16 -10.04
N PHE A 176 17.92 31.59 -8.92
CA PHE A 176 19.23 31.98 -8.39
C PHE A 176 20.37 31.60 -9.35
N SER A 177 20.31 30.46 -9.99
CA SER A 177 21.32 30.04 -10.96
C SER A 177 21.33 30.95 -12.19
N LYS A 178 20.18 31.33 -12.73
CA LYS A 178 20.06 32.29 -13.83
C LYS A 178 20.60 33.66 -13.43
N SER A 179 20.22 34.16 -12.26
CA SER A 179 20.68 35.44 -11.74
C SER A 179 22.20 35.43 -11.50
N GLY A 180 22.72 34.33 -10.93
CA GLY A 180 24.15 34.11 -10.75
C GLY A 180 24.93 34.10 -12.08
N GLY A 181 24.39 33.42 -13.10
CA GLY A 181 24.98 33.45 -14.46
C GLY A 181 25.05 34.85 -15.05
N THR A 182 24.00 35.66 -14.88
CA THR A 182 24.00 37.07 -15.33
C THR A 182 25.05 37.89 -14.58
N ALA A 183 25.20 37.72 -13.28
CA ALA A 183 26.19 38.38 -12.47
C ALA A 183 27.63 37.98 -12.88
N LEU A 184 27.88 36.68 -13.17
CA LEU A 184 29.15 36.19 -13.66
C LEU A 184 29.49 36.75 -15.04
N ALA A 185 28.53 36.86 -15.94
CA ALA A 185 28.73 37.52 -17.24
C ALA A 185 29.14 38.98 -17.07
N GLY A 186 28.52 39.74 -16.15
CA GLY A 186 28.92 41.06 -15.75
C GLY A 186 30.36 41.13 -15.24
N ALA A 187 30.68 40.25 -14.28
CA ALA A 187 32.02 40.15 -13.69
C ALA A 187 33.09 39.83 -14.76
N SER A 188 32.79 38.92 -15.71
CA SER A 188 33.67 38.62 -16.86
C SER A 188 34.01 39.86 -17.69
N ASN A 189 33.00 40.69 -18.00
CA ASN A 189 33.19 41.92 -18.74
C ASN A 189 34.08 42.93 -18.00
N GLU A 190 33.86 43.08 -16.68
CA GLU A 190 34.70 43.96 -15.84
C GLU A 190 36.15 43.49 -15.79
N VAL A 191 36.39 42.18 -15.58
CA VAL A 191 37.74 41.61 -15.56
C VAL A 191 38.43 41.80 -16.92
N ASN A 192 37.74 41.63 -18.05
CA ASN A 192 38.27 41.92 -19.38
C ASN A 192 38.61 43.39 -19.57
N ALA A 193 37.78 44.30 -19.05
CA ALA A 193 38.06 45.76 -19.11
C ALA A 193 39.33 46.11 -18.33
N VAL A 194 39.56 45.51 -17.15
CA VAL A 194 40.79 45.66 -16.35
C VAL A 194 42.01 45.12 -17.11
N ALA A 195 41.92 43.96 -17.75
CA ALA A 195 43.00 43.41 -18.56
C ALA A 195 43.39 44.34 -19.73
N ASN A 196 42.38 44.89 -20.41
CA ASN A 196 42.62 45.83 -21.51
C ASN A 196 43.26 47.15 -21.05
N LEU A 197 42.79 47.71 -19.92
CA LEU A 197 43.36 48.92 -19.32
C LEU A 197 44.85 48.69 -18.90
N ALA A 198 45.15 47.50 -18.34
CA ALA A 198 46.53 47.15 -17.99
C ALA A 198 47.43 47.08 -19.21
N ARG A 199 46.99 46.49 -20.34
CA ARG A 199 47.74 46.45 -21.60
C ARG A 199 47.95 47.86 -22.19
N GLU A 200 46.91 48.69 -22.19
CA GLU A 200 47.02 50.07 -22.63
C GLU A 200 48.01 50.85 -21.75
N THR A 201 48.00 50.66 -20.46
CA THR A 201 48.97 51.29 -19.56
C THR A 201 50.39 50.82 -19.81
N GLU A 202 50.61 49.52 -20.07
CA GLU A 202 51.90 48.97 -20.47
C GLU A 202 52.43 49.61 -21.71
N GLU A 203 51.60 49.82 -22.75
CA GLU A 203 51.98 50.47 -23.96
C GLU A 203 52.38 51.96 -23.77
N ARG A 204 51.57 52.69 -22.97
CA ARG A 204 51.85 54.10 -22.64
C ARG A 204 53.14 54.25 -21.87
N VAL A 205 53.43 53.39 -20.91
CA VAL A 205 54.66 53.38 -20.15
C VAL A 205 55.85 53.00 -20.99
N SER A 206 55.70 52.10 -21.95
CA SER A 206 56.75 51.75 -22.92
C SER A 206 57.07 52.94 -23.82
N GLN A 207 56.06 53.69 -24.31
CA GLN A 207 56.27 54.93 -25.11
C GLN A 207 56.99 55.99 -24.26
N LEU A 208 56.65 56.20 -23.01
CA LEU A 208 57.33 57.07 -22.08
C LEU A 208 58.82 56.70 -21.93
N GLY A 209 59.13 55.38 -21.90
CA GLY A 209 60.49 54.82 -21.90
C GLY A 209 61.33 55.32 -23.04
N VAL A 210 60.78 55.30 -24.26
CA VAL A 210 61.46 55.84 -25.45
C VAL A 210 61.73 57.36 -25.30
N LEU A 211 60.76 58.15 -24.78
CA LEU A 211 60.95 59.59 -24.55
C LEU A 211 62.06 59.84 -23.49
N MET A 212 62.10 59.04 -22.41
CA MET A 212 63.16 59.17 -21.40
C MET A 212 64.56 58.81 -21.92
N GLN A 213 64.69 57.89 -22.88
CA GLN A 213 65.93 57.61 -23.58
C GLN A 213 66.40 58.85 -24.36
N ASN A 214 65.50 59.54 -25.05
CA ASN A 214 65.81 60.79 -25.78
C ASN A 214 66.28 61.91 -24.81
N VAL A 215 65.63 62.07 -23.67
CA VAL A 215 66.04 63.06 -22.67
C VAL A 215 67.41 62.71 -22.07
N THR A 216 67.69 61.39 -21.87
CA THR A 216 69.04 60.91 -21.42
C THR A 216 70.09 61.32 -22.46
N ALA A 217 69.84 61.14 -23.79
CA ALA A 217 70.79 61.50 -24.84
C ALA A 217 71.00 63.04 -24.89
N MET A 218 69.90 63.81 -24.74
CA MET A 218 70.02 65.30 -24.68
C MET A 218 70.83 65.77 -23.45
N SER A 219 70.61 65.18 -22.28
CA SER A 219 71.35 65.48 -21.06
C SER A 219 72.84 65.19 -21.21
N GLN A 220 73.19 64.10 -21.94
CA GLN A 220 74.55 63.76 -22.20
C GLN A 220 75.20 64.83 -23.14
N VAL A 221 74.49 65.25 -24.18
CA VAL A 221 74.97 66.34 -25.10
C VAL A 221 75.20 67.65 -24.34
N ILE A 222 74.29 68.00 -23.39
CA ILE A 222 74.47 69.21 -22.56
C ILE A 222 75.73 69.04 -21.67
N SER A 223 75.94 67.86 -21.06
CA SER A 223 77.14 67.60 -20.28
C SER A 223 78.43 67.76 -21.11
N ASP A 224 78.42 67.19 -22.31
CA ASP A 224 79.56 67.30 -23.26
C ASP A 224 79.86 68.72 -23.65
N ILE A 225 78.82 69.51 -24.00
CA ILE A 225 78.97 70.97 -24.36
C ILE A 225 79.52 71.74 -23.13
N ALA A 226 79.00 71.42 -21.92
CA ALA A 226 79.50 72.10 -20.73
C ALA A 226 80.96 71.71 -20.43
N GLY A 227 81.35 70.42 -20.67
CA GLY A 227 82.73 69.98 -20.56
C GLY A 227 83.67 70.73 -21.59
N GLN A 228 83.23 70.88 -22.87
CA GLN A 228 83.95 71.62 -23.83
C GLN A 228 84.06 73.13 -23.49
N THR A 229 82.92 73.70 -22.99
CA THR A 229 82.91 75.15 -22.58
C THR A 229 83.84 75.34 -21.38
N ASN A 230 83.91 74.49 -20.43
CA ASN A 230 84.85 74.51 -19.30
C ASN A 230 86.31 74.47 -19.77
N LEU A 231 86.67 73.66 -20.78
CA LEU A 231 87.98 73.57 -21.36
C LEU A 231 88.31 74.87 -22.14
N LEU A 232 87.35 75.41 -22.90
CA LEU A 232 87.52 76.66 -23.62
C LEU A 232 87.77 77.82 -22.62
N ALA A 233 86.96 77.94 -21.59
CA ALA A 233 87.11 78.93 -20.53
C ALA A 233 88.44 78.82 -19.80
N LEU A 234 88.90 77.61 -19.50
CA LEU A 234 90.21 77.33 -18.86
C LEU A 234 91.34 77.88 -19.84
N ASN A 235 91.28 77.58 -21.08
CA ASN A 235 92.28 78.07 -22.09
C ASN A 235 92.24 79.59 -22.17
N ALA A 236 91.07 80.18 -22.14
CA ALA A 236 90.91 81.66 -22.14
C ALA A 236 91.46 82.31 -20.84
N ALA A 237 91.23 81.66 -19.64
CA ALA A 237 91.80 82.15 -18.43
C ALA A 237 93.29 82.06 -18.37
N ILE A 238 93.92 80.98 -18.95
CA ILE A 238 95.34 80.83 -19.08
C ILE A 238 95.94 81.97 -19.99
N GLU A 239 95.31 82.25 -21.12
CA GLU A 239 95.79 83.26 -22.03
C GLU A 239 95.63 84.70 -21.50
N ALA A 240 94.53 84.96 -20.74
CA ALA A 240 94.29 86.18 -20.01
C ALA A 240 95.37 86.43 -18.98
N ALA A 241 95.76 85.38 -18.15
CA ALA A 241 96.84 85.48 -17.25
C ALA A 241 98.22 85.77 -17.89
N ARG A 242 98.40 85.22 -19.09
CA ARG A 242 99.60 85.41 -19.92
C ARG A 242 99.76 86.87 -20.44
N ALA A 243 98.60 87.59 -20.65
CA ALA A 243 98.57 88.99 -21.13
C ALA A 243 98.82 90.03 -19.97
N GLY A 244 98.95 89.57 -18.70
CA GLY A 244 99.33 90.40 -17.60
C GLY A 244 98.21 91.46 -17.25
N GLU A 245 98.57 92.69 -16.98
CA GLU A 245 97.61 93.78 -16.63
C GLU A 245 96.58 94.05 -17.69
N HIS A 246 96.88 93.79 -19.01
CA HIS A 246 95.92 93.95 -20.16
C HIS A 246 94.84 92.83 -20.20
N GLY A 247 95.11 91.71 -19.61
CA GLY A 247 94.18 90.57 -19.61
C GLY A 247 93.18 90.47 -18.41
N ARG A 248 93.23 91.35 -17.32
CA ARG A 248 92.47 91.24 -16.12
C ARG A 248 90.96 91.15 -16.37
N GLY A 249 90.34 91.95 -17.25
CA GLY A 249 88.92 91.88 -17.55
C GLY A 249 88.53 90.64 -18.23
N PHE A 250 89.39 90.06 -19.13
CA PHE A 250 89.14 88.76 -19.81
C PHE A 250 89.27 87.57 -18.79
N ALA A 251 90.16 87.66 -17.81
CA ALA A 251 90.31 86.62 -16.82
C ALA A 251 89.03 86.47 -16.00
N VAL A 252 88.41 87.58 -15.55
CA VAL A 252 87.11 87.49 -14.77
C VAL A 252 86.00 86.87 -15.56
N VAL A 253 85.85 87.20 -16.88
CA VAL A 253 84.84 86.63 -17.74
C VAL A 253 85.10 85.15 -17.97
N ALA A 254 86.36 84.72 -18.18
CA ALA A 254 86.74 83.35 -18.33
C ALA A 254 86.44 82.52 -17.07
N ASP A 255 86.75 82.99 -15.89
CA ASP A 255 86.42 82.35 -14.65
C ASP A 255 84.87 82.20 -14.41
N GLU A 256 84.08 83.24 -14.77
CA GLU A 256 82.59 83.20 -14.69
C GLU A 256 82.03 82.20 -15.68
N VAL A 257 82.54 82.17 -16.96
CA VAL A 257 82.13 81.17 -17.97
C VAL A 257 82.50 79.72 -17.47
N ARG A 258 83.67 79.57 -16.86
CA ARG A 258 84.13 78.33 -16.30
C ARG A 258 83.20 77.85 -15.17
N ALA A 259 82.83 78.72 -14.21
CA ALA A 259 81.92 78.45 -13.13
C ALA A 259 80.53 78.06 -13.64
N LEU A 260 80.02 78.75 -14.68
CA LEU A 260 78.72 78.42 -15.35
C LEU A 260 78.79 77.05 -16.03
N ALA A 261 79.90 76.74 -16.74
CA ALA A 261 80.13 75.44 -17.37
C ALA A 261 80.08 74.26 -16.33
N VAL A 262 80.80 74.41 -15.18
CA VAL A 262 80.78 73.45 -14.11
C VAL A 262 79.39 73.30 -13.51
N ARG A 263 78.63 74.37 -13.27
CA ARG A 263 77.23 74.33 -12.88
C ARG A 263 76.32 73.60 -13.85
N SER A 264 76.48 73.92 -15.14
CA SER A 264 75.71 73.28 -16.24
C SER A 264 75.96 71.78 -16.30
N GLN A 265 77.23 71.34 -16.14
CA GLN A 265 77.64 69.96 -16.10
C GLN A 265 77.03 69.22 -14.90
N GLY A 266 77.06 69.90 -13.75
CA GLY A 266 76.41 69.37 -12.53
C GLY A 266 74.89 69.18 -12.70
N SER A 267 74.19 70.16 -13.28
CA SER A 267 72.75 70.09 -13.56
C SER A 267 72.42 68.96 -14.57
N ALA A 268 73.24 68.80 -15.64
CA ALA A 268 73.04 67.67 -16.57
C ALA A 268 73.23 66.30 -15.90
N SER A 269 74.21 66.18 -15.01
CA SER A 269 74.41 64.93 -14.19
C SER A 269 73.25 64.62 -13.28
N GLU A 270 72.67 65.67 -12.61
CA GLU A 270 71.47 65.50 -11.77
C GLU A 270 70.27 65.11 -12.63
N ILE A 271 70.08 65.69 -13.82
CA ILE A 271 69.00 65.28 -14.75
C ILE A 271 69.18 63.82 -15.10
N ALA A 272 70.37 63.38 -15.52
CA ALA A 272 70.65 61.97 -15.86
C ALA A 272 70.35 61.02 -14.72
N THR A 273 70.67 61.37 -13.47
CA THR A 273 70.35 60.60 -12.25
C THR A 273 68.87 60.49 -12.04
N ASN A 274 68.15 61.62 -12.19
CA ASN A 274 66.71 61.65 -12.01
C ASN A 274 65.99 60.80 -13.12
N ILE A 275 66.46 60.85 -14.33
CA ILE A 275 65.95 60.07 -15.45
C ILE A 275 66.15 58.56 -15.17
N ALA A 276 67.31 58.11 -14.69
CA ALA A 276 67.57 56.74 -14.35
C ALA A 276 66.59 56.24 -13.26
N ARG A 277 66.27 57.04 -12.26
CA ARG A 277 65.22 56.69 -11.23
C ARG A 277 63.82 56.65 -11.85
N VAL A 278 63.47 57.48 -12.77
CA VAL A 278 62.24 57.43 -13.52
C VAL A 278 62.12 56.11 -14.32
N GLN A 279 63.22 55.76 -15.08
CA GLN A 279 63.27 54.52 -15.82
C GLN A 279 63.14 53.30 -14.97
N GLU A 280 63.76 53.24 -13.79
CA GLU A 280 63.57 52.18 -12.79
C GLU A 280 62.12 52.06 -12.31
N SER A 281 61.50 53.21 -12.01
CA SER A 281 60.07 53.25 -11.59
C SER A 281 59.12 52.73 -12.70
N MET A 282 59.44 53.15 -13.99
CA MET A 282 58.68 52.66 -15.13
C MET A 282 58.78 51.11 -15.31
N GLN A 283 60.00 50.54 -15.12
CA GLN A 283 60.18 49.13 -15.18
C GLN A 283 59.38 48.39 -14.11
N GLN A 284 59.31 48.94 -12.90
CA GLN A 284 58.46 48.40 -11.84
C GLN A 284 56.97 48.43 -12.19
N VAL A 285 56.51 49.49 -12.84
CA VAL A 285 55.11 49.62 -13.34
C VAL A 285 54.83 48.59 -14.41
N LEU A 286 55.75 48.35 -15.37
CA LEU A 286 55.58 47.32 -16.43
C LEU A 286 55.45 45.92 -15.85
N VAL A 287 56.30 45.58 -14.85
CA VAL A 287 56.19 44.31 -14.12
C VAL A 287 54.87 44.18 -13.39
N SER A 288 54.38 45.26 -12.77
CA SER A 288 53.10 45.29 -12.06
C SER A 288 51.94 45.10 -13.03
N MET A 289 51.96 45.76 -14.22
CA MET A 289 50.90 45.57 -15.24
C MET A 289 50.86 44.16 -15.79
N LYS A 290 52.01 43.53 -16.04
CA LYS A 290 52.07 42.13 -16.44
C LYS A 290 51.46 41.18 -15.39
N ASN A 291 51.75 41.43 -14.12
CA ASN A 291 51.14 40.67 -13.02
C ASN A 291 49.62 40.88 -12.95
N VAL A 292 49.10 42.08 -13.25
CA VAL A 292 47.67 42.35 -13.33
C VAL A 292 47.07 41.52 -14.45
N VAL A 293 47.62 41.50 -15.66
CA VAL A 293 47.12 40.69 -16.79
C VAL A 293 47.08 39.21 -16.43
N GLU A 294 48.16 38.67 -15.85
CA GLU A 294 48.18 37.25 -15.43
C GLU A 294 47.08 36.91 -14.39
N LYS A 295 46.87 37.81 -13.40
CA LYS A 295 45.82 37.64 -12.40
C LYS A 295 44.42 37.73 -12.98
N THR A 296 44.20 38.61 -13.97
CA THR A 296 42.91 38.73 -14.65
C THR A 296 42.60 37.49 -15.49
N ASP A 297 43.60 36.90 -16.16
CA ASP A 297 43.42 35.63 -16.90
C ASP A 297 43.02 34.48 -15.96
N LYS A 298 43.67 34.37 -14.78
CA LYS A 298 43.29 33.39 -13.76
C LYS A 298 41.87 33.63 -13.21
N SER A 299 41.50 34.89 -13.01
CA SER A 299 40.14 35.25 -12.55
C SER A 299 39.08 34.88 -13.62
N LEU A 300 39.35 35.09 -14.91
CA LEU A 300 38.46 34.66 -16.00
C LEU A 300 38.28 33.14 -16.03
N GLN A 301 39.33 32.36 -15.83
CA GLN A 301 39.20 30.90 -15.67
C GLN A 301 38.27 30.52 -14.54
N GLY A 302 38.38 31.19 -13.36
CA GLY A 302 37.48 31.00 -12.24
C GLY A 302 36.03 31.33 -12.57
N VAL A 303 35.80 32.44 -13.29
CA VAL A 303 34.47 32.83 -13.77
C VAL A 303 33.89 31.75 -14.71
N PHE A 304 34.66 31.23 -15.65
CA PHE A 304 34.20 30.14 -16.53
C PHE A 304 33.83 28.87 -15.79
N SER A 305 34.63 28.44 -14.81
CA SER A 305 34.34 27.26 -13.99
C SER A 305 33.07 27.45 -13.15
N ALA A 306 32.83 28.64 -12.63
CA ALA A 306 31.61 28.97 -11.90
C ALA A 306 30.36 28.98 -12.82
N ASP A 307 30.49 29.50 -14.05
CA ASP A 307 29.42 29.48 -15.05
C ASP A 307 29.05 28.04 -15.46
N GLU A 308 30.01 27.16 -15.69
CA GLU A 308 29.78 25.73 -15.92
C GLU A 308 29.06 25.08 -14.78
N SER A 309 29.45 25.39 -13.53
CA SER A 309 28.78 24.90 -12.34
C SER A 309 27.32 25.32 -12.24
N LEU A 310 27.02 26.59 -12.55
CA LEU A 310 25.65 27.11 -12.60
C LEU A 310 24.81 26.45 -13.70
N LYS A 311 25.40 26.21 -14.89
CA LYS A 311 24.74 25.45 -15.96
C LYS A 311 24.42 24.01 -15.53
N SER A 312 25.33 23.34 -14.85
CA SER A 312 25.11 22.02 -14.30
C SER A 312 23.97 22.01 -13.27
N ILE A 313 23.90 23.02 -12.39
CA ILE A 313 22.78 23.20 -11.45
C ILE A 313 21.45 23.35 -12.18
N LEU A 314 21.40 24.15 -13.26
CA LEU A 314 20.20 24.33 -14.07
C LEU A 314 19.71 23.01 -14.68
N THR A 315 20.63 22.22 -15.27
CA THR A 315 20.28 20.89 -15.82
C THR A 315 19.78 19.94 -14.76
N THR A 316 20.48 19.85 -13.62
CA THR A 316 20.05 19.00 -12.50
C THR A 316 18.69 19.45 -11.92
N THR A 317 18.44 20.75 -11.90
CA THR A 317 17.14 21.29 -11.44
C THR A 317 16.01 20.92 -12.40
N ASP A 318 16.27 20.88 -13.69
CA ASP A 318 15.30 20.41 -14.70
C ASP A 318 14.98 18.92 -14.52
N ASP A 319 15.98 18.08 -14.26
CA ASP A 319 15.79 16.67 -13.90
C ASP A 319 14.93 16.52 -12.63
N VAL A 320 15.15 17.38 -11.63
CA VAL A 320 14.35 17.41 -10.40
C VAL A 320 12.88 17.75 -10.68
N PHE A 321 12.59 18.67 -11.61
CA PHE A 321 11.21 18.94 -12.04
C PHE A 321 10.56 17.71 -12.66
N GLY A 322 11.29 16.96 -13.50
CA GLY A 322 10.79 15.70 -14.06
C GLY A 322 10.41 14.68 -12.97
N LEU A 323 11.29 14.48 -11.98
CA LEU A 323 11.01 13.59 -10.83
C LEU A 323 9.81 14.06 -9.99
N ILE A 324 9.67 15.35 -9.77
CA ILE A 324 8.53 15.95 -9.06
C ILE A 324 7.22 15.64 -9.78
N ASP A 325 7.19 15.77 -11.10
CA ASP A 325 6.01 15.47 -11.89
C ASP A 325 5.66 13.97 -11.85
N GLU A 326 6.65 13.07 -11.92
CA GLU A 326 6.44 11.62 -11.77
C GLU A 326 5.88 11.26 -10.40
N ILE A 327 6.44 11.82 -9.32
CA ILE A 327 5.96 11.56 -7.94
C ILE A 327 4.53 12.12 -7.77
N SER A 328 4.21 13.26 -8.38
CA SER A 328 2.87 13.87 -8.35
C SER A 328 1.82 12.95 -8.99
N VAL A 329 2.15 12.36 -10.15
CA VAL A 329 1.30 11.37 -10.82
C VAL A 329 1.11 10.12 -9.95
N ALA A 330 2.20 9.59 -9.37
CA ALA A 330 2.14 8.44 -8.48
C ALA A 330 1.28 8.71 -7.22
N ALA A 331 1.43 9.87 -6.59
CA ALA A 331 0.62 10.26 -5.44
C ALA A 331 -0.88 10.35 -5.80
N THR A 332 -1.19 10.89 -6.98
CA THR A 332 -2.58 10.94 -7.48
C THR A 332 -3.15 9.53 -7.68
N GLN A 333 -2.40 8.61 -8.29
CA GLN A 333 -2.81 7.22 -8.47
C GLN A 333 -3.01 6.50 -7.12
N GLN A 334 -2.11 6.71 -6.16
CA GLN A 334 -2.25 6.18 -4.81
C GLN A 334 -3.50 6.70 -4.10
N SER A 335 -3.85 7.99 -4.27
CA SER A 335 -5.08 8.58 -3.72
C SER A 335 -6.34 7.90 -4.30
N VAL A 336 -6.36 7.60 -5.60
CA VAL A 336 -7.46 6.87 -6.23
C VAL A 336 -7.55 5.44 -5.66
N ALA A 337 -6.42 4.73 -5.60
CA ALA A 337 -6.37 3.36 -5.06
C ALA A 337 -6.81 3.30 -3.58
N ALA A 338 -6.38 4.24 -2.75
CA ALA A 338 -6.79 4.33 -1.34
C ALA A 338 -8.32 4.50 -1.20
N ARG A 339 -8.93 5.32 -2.05
CA ARG A 339 -10.40 5.48 -2.08
C ARG A 339 -11.14 4.21 -2.50
N GLU A 340 -10.62 3.48 -3.48
CA GLU A 340 -11.19 2.19 -3.89
C GLU A 340 -11.07 1.14 -2.78
N ILE A 341 -9.92 1.05 -2.13
CA ILE A 341 -9.72 0.15 -0.99
C ILE A 341 -10.68 0.52 0.16
N SER A 342 -10.88 1.79 0.45
CA SER A 342 -11.85 2.25 1.46
C SER A 342 -13.26 1.73 1.17
N LYS A 343 -13.71 1.82 -0.08
CA LYS A 343 -15.01 1.28 -0.53
C LYS A 343 -15.10 -0.24 -0.39
N HIS A 344 -14.02 -0.96 -0.70
CA HIS A 344 -13.97 -2.42 -0.50
C HIS A 344 -14.05 -2.80 0.98
N ILE A 345 -13.37 -2.05 1.85
CA ILE A 345 -13.41 -2.23 3.30
C ILE A 345 -14.84 -2.08 3.82
N GLU A 346 -15.59 -1.05 3.40
CA GLU A 346 -17.00 -0.88 3.75
C GLU A 346 -17.85 -2.09 3.31
N THR A 347 -17.62 -2.58 2.10
CA THR A 347 -18.33 -3.76 1.58
C THR A 347 -18.02 -5.01 2.40
N VAL A 348 -16.76 -5.23 2.77
CA VAL A 348 -16.33 -6.38 3.59
C VAL A 348 -16.91 -6.29 5.01
N ALA A 349 -17.00 -5.07 5.58
CA ALA A 349 -17.63 -4.85 6.88
C ALA A 349 -19.13 -5.22 6.86
N ASP A 350 -19.84 -4.82 5.80
CA ASP A 350 -21.26 -5.17 5.64
C ASP A 350 -21.46 -6.68 5.48
N LEU A 351 -20.62 -7.34 4.67
CA LEU A 351 -20.64 -8.79 4.51
C LEU A 351 -20.37 -9.52 5.83
N ALA A 352 -19.44 -9.03 6.65
CA ALA A 352 -19.17 -9.61 7.96
C ALA A 352 -20.40 -9.51 8.89
N ASN A 353 -21.06 -8.36 8.90
CA ASN A 353 -22.30 -8.17 9.66
C ASN A 353 -23.42 -9.09 9.16
N GLN A 354 -23.60 -9.22 7.86
CA GLN A 354 -24.58 -10.13 7.27
C GLN A 354 -24.29 -11.59 7.61
N ASN A 355 -23.01 -12.02 7.55
CA ASN A 355 -22.61 -13.37 7.92
C ASN A 355 -22.89 -13.66 9.40
N SER A 356 -22.61 -12.72 10.30
CA SER A 356 -22.92 -12.84 11.72
C SER A 356 -24.43 -13.01 11.96
N TYR A 357 -25.24 -12.20 11.27
CA TYR A 357 -26.71 -12.29 11.35
C TYR A 357 -27.23 -13.63 10.83
N ARG A 358 -26.78 -14.07 9.65
CA ARG A 358 -27.18 -15.36 9.06
C ARG A 358 -26.74 -16.54 9.90
N ALA A 359 -25.55 -16.49 10.48
CA ALA A 359 -25.08 -17.49 11.41
C ALA A 359 -25.97 -17.57 12.68
N GLY A 360 -26.38 -16.42 13.21
CA GLY A 360 -27.34 -16.37 14.31
C GLY A 360 -28.66 -17.06 13.97
N GLN A 361 -29.24 -16.78 12.81
CA GLN A 361 -30.46 -17.44 12.33
C GLN A 361 -30.28 -18.96 12.14
N ALA A 362 -29.15 -19.39 11.55
CA ALA A 362 -28.86 -20.81 11.37
C ALA A 362 -28.72 -21.55 12.70
N ALA A 363 -28.09 -20.93 13.71
CA ALA A 363 -27.97 -21.48 15.07
C ALA A 363 -29.35 -21.61 15.73
N GLU A 364 -30.24 -20.63 15.58
CA GLU A 364 -31.61 -20.68 16.13
C GLU A 364 -32.43 -21.78 15.47
N ILE A 365 -32.37 -21.93 14.14
CA ILE A 365 -33.04 -23.03 13.42
C ILE A 365 -32.50 -24.38 13.87
N ALA A 366 -31.18 -24.52 13.99
CA ALA A 366 -30.55 -25.76 14.46
C ALA A 366 -30.97 -26.14 15.87
N ASP A 367 -31.03 -25.18 16.80
CA ASP A 367 -31.52 -25.41 18.16
C ASP A 367 -33.02 -25.79 18.18
N HIS A 368 -33.82 -25.19 17.33
CA HIS A 368 -35.23 -25.58 17.20
C HIS A 368 -35.37 -27.01 16.67
N LEU A 369 -34.65 -27.42 15.65
CA LEU A 369 -34.64 -28.78 15.13
C LEU A 369 -34.17 -29.79 16.20
N HIS A 370 -33.13 -29.47 16.94
CA HIS A 370 -32.60 -30.27 18.01
C HIS A 370 -33.66 -30.51 19.13
N ARG A 371 -34.38 -29.47 19.50
CA ARG A 371 -35.52 -29.60 20.47
C ARG A 371 -36.66 -30.49 19.96
N LEU A 372 -37.02 -30.36 18.66
CA LEU A 372 -38.06 -31.21 18.06
C LEU A 372 -37.65 -32.67 18.00
N THR A 373 -36.38 -32.99 17.74
CA THR A 373 -35.88 -34.35 17.72
C THR A 373 -35.87 -34.97 19.13
N HIS A 374 -35.50 -34.19 20.17
CA HIS A 374 -35.56 -34.67 21.57
C HIS A 374 -36.98 -34.86 22.11
N GLN A 375 -37.98 -34.13 21.61
CA GLN A 375 -39.38 -34.35 22.01
C GLN A 375 -40.00 -35.59 21.33
N SER A 376 -39.36 -36.10 20.28
CA SER A 376 -39.85 -37.25 19.51
C SER A 376 -39.27 -38.60 19.98
N GLU A 377 -38.25 -38.60 20.83
CA GLU A 377 -37.73 -39.79 21.54
C GLU A 377 -38.62 -40.16 22.75
#